data_bd98d99299af67d3943a5e6ec1a86a6d
#
_entry.id   bd98d99299af67d3943a5e6ec1a86a6d
#
_cell.length_a   1.000
_cell.length_b   1.000
_cell.length_c   1.000
_cell.angle_alpha   90.00
_cell.angle_beta   90.00
_cell.angle_gamma   90.00
#
_symmetry.space_group_name_H-M   'P 1'
#
loop_
_entity.id
_entity.type
_entity.pdbx_description
1 polymer ?
#
loop_
_entity_poly.entity_id
_entity_poly.type
_entity_poly.pdbx_seq_one_letter_code
_entity_poly.pdbx_strand_id
1 'polypeptide(L)'
;MKTGEKSRAPPGWADASAAAQIPANIYRYVLETSGWHQLALVVLTVAVFLLEIVPLELQRRVVNDLVKHREYRFIIVLAAVYAGTVLVQGGTKLVLNVYRSWVGERAIRDLRRRVHVLVDSTSAASSTLEAEGVQASMIVAEVESVGGFVGASVSEPLLQGGILVSVLAYMIHVDFGMAATAFAFFVPQLVFVPLMQGAMNRRTRARVQIIRQLSISVVEGVTAGDARDRADDERIQHVFELNMGIYRLKFSMNFLMNLSTQLQIIGALLVGGLAVYQDRLEIGGVVAFISGIGRITDPWGDLVNYFRDVNLTSVKFGLLRDAVNQQAEDRAPDRT
;
A
#
# COMPACT_ATOMS: atom_id res chain seq x y z
N MET A 1 58.99 8.30 22.12
CA MET A 1 57.93 9.01 22.88
C MET A 1 57.05 9.74 21.90
N LYS A 2 55.95 9.11 21.47
CA LYS A 2 54.90 9.77 20.69
C LYS A 2 53.65 9.75 21.58
N THR A 3 53.31 10.91 22.11
CA THR A 3 52.11 11.19 22.90
C THR A 3 50.90 10.96 22.03
N GLY A 4 50.06 10.00 22.45
CA GLY A 4 48.76 9.74 21.84
C GLY A 4 47.81 10.92 22.09
N GLU A 5 47.52 11.64 21.04
CA GLU A 5 46.49 12.67 21.01
C GLU A 5 45.12 11.95 20.97
N LYS A 6 44.47 11.82 22.13
CA LYS A 6 43.08 11.37 22.23
C LYS A 6 42.23 12.41 21.50
N SER A 7 41.76 12.08 20.30
CA SER A 7 40.77 12.86 19.60
C SER A 7 39.53 13.08 20.50
N ARG A 8 39.37 14.28 21.04
CA ARG A 8 38.18 14.71 21.76
C ARG A 8 37.06 14.87 20.75
N ALA A 9 36.02 14.08 20.90
CA ALA A 9 34.79 14.26 20.13
C ALA A 9 34.27 15.72 20.24
N PRO A 10 33.77 16.33 19.15
CA PRO A 10 33.28 17.69 19.17
C PRO A 10 32.09 17.83 20.13
N PRO A 11 31.94 18.99 20.81
CA PRO A 11 30.81 19.23 21.71
C PRO A 11 29.48 19.18 20.95
N GLY A 12 28.51 18.38 21.42
CA GLY A 12 27.22 18.17 20.78
C GLY A 12 27.02 16.80 20.12
N TRP A 13 28.05 15.96 20.04
CA TRP A 13 27.93 14.63 19.40
C TRP A 13 27.08 13.63 20.21
N ALA A 14 27.05 13.74 21.53
CA ALA A 14 26.22 12.90 22.39
C ALA A 14 24.72 13.16 22.16
N ASP A 15 24.35 14.43 21.93
CA ASP A 15 22.98 14.83 21.57
C ASP A 15 22.66 14.39 20.13
N ALA A 16 23.64 14.44 19.20
CA ALA A 16 23.48 13.98 17.84
C ALA A 16 23.35 12.46 17.75
N SER A 17 24.05 11.68 18.56
CA SER A 17 23.93 10.21 18.58
C SER A 17 22.60 9.74 19.20
N ALA A 18 22.12 10.40 20.24
CA ALA A 18 20.80 10.13 20.82
C ALA A 18 19.66 10.49 19.86
N ALA A 19 19.82 11.58 19.10
CA ALA A 19 18.88 12.01 18.06
C ALA A 19 18.90 11.12 16.80
N ALA A 20 19.96 10.33 16.60
CA ALA A 20 20.10 9.40 15.46
C ALA A 20 19.46 8.03 15.72
N GLN A 21 19.18 7.65 16.97
CA GLN A 21 18.56 6.36 17.27
C GLN A 21 17.16 6.23 16.67
N ILE A 22 16.93 5.12 16.00
CA ILE A 22 15.62 4.79 15.40
C ILE A 22 14.84 3.92 16.38
N PRO A 23 13.54 4.23 16.65
CA PRO A 23 12.68 3.44 17.55
C PRO A 23 12.57 1.97 17.12
N ALA A 24 12.37 1.05 18.08
CA ALA A 24 12.26 -0.37 17.81
C ALA A 24 11.03 -0.73 16.95
N ASN A 25 9.95 0.07 17.03
CA ASN A 25 8.69 -0.19 16.33
C ASN A 25 8.45 0.86 15.26
N ILE A 26 8.14 0.41 14.03
CA ILE A 26 7.85 1.27 12.89
C ILE A 26 6.66 2.23 13.14
N TYR A 27 5.61 1.78 13.84
CA TYR A 27 4.47 2.64 14.16
C TYR A 27 4.81 3.74 15.17
N ARG A 28 5.72 3.43 16.12
CA ARG A 28 6.25 4.43 17.02
C ARG A 28 7.07 5.49 16.25
N TYR A 29 7.89 5.04 15.31
CA TYR A 29 8.62 5.94 14.40
C TYR A 29 7.67 6.84 13.61
N VAL A 30 6.58 6.28 13.07
CA VAL A 30 5.54 7.03 12.34
C VAL A 30 4.95 8.13 13.23
N LEU A 31 4.58 7.81 14.49
CA LEU A 31 3.99 8.78 15.41
C LEU A 31 4.97 9.86 15.84
N GLU A 32 6.23 9.51 16.11
CA GLU A 32 7.27 10.46 16.51
C GLU A 32 7.63 11.42 15.36
N THR A 33 7.66 10.93 14.11
CA THR A 33 8.06 11.71 12.93
C THR A 33 6.93 12.57 12.38
N SER A 34 5.68 12.10 12.46
CA SER A 34 4.55 12.74 11.76
C SER A 34 3.26 12.88 12.58
N GLY A 35 3.31 12.77 13.94
CA GLY A 35 2.15 12.68 14.83
C GLY A 35 0.95 13.56 14.47
N TRP A 36 1.09 14.90 14.43
CA TRP A 36 0.00 15.81 14.06
C TRP A 36 -0.45 15.65 12.60
N HIS A 37 0.50 15.35 11.69
CA HIS A 37 0.18 15.11 10.29
C HIS A 37 -0.67 13.82 10.11
N GLN A 38 -0.49 12.80 10.97
CA GLN A 38 -1.32 11.60 10.95
C GLN A 38 -2.78 11.93 11.31
N LEU A 39 -3.02 12.82 12.28
CA LEU A 39 -4.38 13.25 12.61
C LEU A 39 -5.04 13.98 11.41
N ALA A 40 -4.33 14.85 10.74
CA ALA A 40 -4.83 15.53 9.54
C ALA A 40 -5.13 14.52 8.41
N LEU A 41 -4.26 13.51 8.21
CA LEU A 41 -4.50 12.41 7.27
C LEU A 41 -5.75 11.61 7.64
N VAL A 42 -5.97 11.29 8.92
CA VAL A 42 -7.17 10.62 9.40
C VAL A 42 -8.43 11.43 9.06
N VAL A 43 -8.45 12.73 9.38
CA VAL A 43 -9.61 13.59 9.08
C VAL A 43 -9.91 13.64 7.58
N LEU A 44 -8.88 13.85 6.75
CA LEU A 44 -9.05 13.85 5.29
C LEU A 44 -9.52 12.48 4.76
N THR A 45 -8.99 11.40 5.30
CA THR A 45 -9.37 10.04 4.92
C THR A 45 -10.83 9.75 5.26
N VAL A 46 -11.27 10.14 6.47
CA VAL A 46 -12.68 10.03 6.89
C VAL A 46 -13.58 10.82 5.96
N ALA A 47 -13.20 12.06 5.62
CA ALA A 47 -13.95 12.87 4.68
C ALA A 47 -14.08 12.19 3.30
N VAL A 48 -13.00 11.59 2.78
CA VAL A 48 -13.00 10.91 1.48
C VAL A 48 -13.94 9.72 1.48
N PHE A 49 -13.82 8.78 2.44
CA PHE A 49 -14.66 7.58 2.40
C PHE A 49 -16.15 7.88 2.72
N LEU A 50 -16.46 8.89 3.51
CA LEU A 50 -17.84 9.31 3.71
C LEU A 50 -18.45 9.96 2.46
N LEU A 51 -17.63 10.72 1.72
CA LEU A 51 -18.05 11.30 0.44
C LEU A 51 -18.32 10.24 -0.64
N GLU A 52 -17.76 9.01 -0.51
CA GLU A 52 -18.01 7.91 -1.47
C GLU A 52 -19.49 7.48 -1.52
N ILE A 53 -20.25 7.67 -0.44
CA ILE A 53 -21.66 7.28 -0.36
C ILE A 53 -22.56 8.28 -1.11
N VAL A 54 -22.19 9.56 -1.09
CA VAL A 54 -23.06 10.64 -1.60
C VAL A 54 -23.41 10.48 -3.09
N PRO A 55 -22.45 10.17 -3.99
CA PRO A 55 -22.76 9.89 -5.39
C PRO A 55 -23.70 8.69 -5.58
N LEU A 56 -23.60 7.64 -4.74
CA LEU A 56 -24.49 6.48 -4.81
C LEU A 56 -25.93 6.86 -4.51
N GLU A 57 -26.14 7.64 -3.45
CA GLU A 57 -27.48 8.12 -3.08
C GLU A 57 -28.05 9.11 -4.11
N LEU A 58 -27.24 10.02 -4.63
CA LEU A 58 -27.66 10.93 -5.69
C LEU A 58 -28.04 10.18 -6.98
N GLN A 59 -27.26 9.17 -7.36
CA GLN A 59 -27.55 8.31 -8.50
C GLN A 59 -28.89 7.59 -8.31
N ARG A 60 -29.16 7.06 -7.11
CA ARG A 60 -30.44 6.46 -6.75
C ARG A 60 -31.61 7.43 -6.98
N ARG A 61 -31.47 8.66 -6.50
CA ARG A 61 -32.51 9.71 -6.63
C ARG A 61 -32.72 10.12 -8.07
N VAL A 62 -31.65 10.35 -8.84
CA VAL A 62 -31.73 10.70 -10.27
C VAL A 62 -32.53 9.65 -11.02
N VAL A 63 -32.21 8.36 -10.82
CA VAL A 63 -32.89 7.27 -11.54
C VAL A 63 -34.36 7.18 -11.12
N ASN A 64 -34.66 7.31 -9.82
CA ASN A 64 -36.04 7.27 -9.34
C ASN A 64 -36.89 8.43 -9.86
N ASP A 65 -36.34 9.65 -9.91
CA ASP A 65 -37.04 10.82 -10.45
C ASP A 65 -37.26 10.72 -11.96
N LEU A 66 -36.31 10.11 -12.69
CA LEU A 66 -36.49 9.81 -14.12
C LEU A 66 -37.66 8.83 -14.35
N VAL A 67 -37.72 7.75 -13.58
CA VAL A 67 -38.74 6.71 -13.71
C VAL A 67 -40.15 7.28 -13.32
N LYS A 68 -40.17 8.17 -12.34
CA LYS A 68 -41.43 8.82 -11.89
C LYS A 68 -41.89 9.99 -12.79
N HIS A 69 -41.22 10.21 -13.91
CA HIS A 69 -41.50 11.31 -14.84
C HIS A 69 -41.61 12.69 -14.18
N ARG A 70 -40.73 12.95 -13.19
CA ARG A 70 -40.64 14.27 -12.57
C ARG A 70 -40.23 15.34 -13.59
N GLU A 71 -40.51 16.60 -13.30
CA GLU A 71 -40.14 17.73 -14.13
C GLU A 71 -38.61 17.71 -14.44
N TYR A 72 -38.27 17.84 -15.68
CA TYR A 72 -36.89 17.75 -16.18
C TYR A 72 -35.91 18.72 -15.47
N ARG A 73 -36.44 19.85 -14.97
CA ARG A 73 -35.65 20.81 -14.18
C ARG A 73 -35.05 20.21 -12.92
N PHE A 74 -35.80 19.39 -12.19
CA PHE A 74 -35.32 18.72 -10.98
C PHE A 74 -34.21 17.73 -11.30
N ILE A 75 -34.31 17.02 -12.44
CA ILE A 75 -33.30 16.07 -12.89
C ILE A 75 -32.00 16.79 -13.23
N ILE A 76 -32.07 17.96 -13.92
CA ILE A 76 -30.89 18.79 -14.23
C ILE A 76 -30.19 19.26 -12.93
N VAL A 77 -30.97 19.77 -11.96
CA VAL A 77 -30.42 20.23 -10.68
C VAL A 77 -29.75 19.09 -9.95
N LEU A 78 -30.40 17.92 -9.89
CA LEU A 78 -29.84 16.75 -9.20
C LEU A 78 -28.58 16.23 -9.90
N ALA A 79 -28.55 16.25 -11.24
CA ALA A 79 -27.35 15.91 -12.01
C ALA A 79 -26.20 16.91 -11.79
N ALA A 80 -26.51 18.20 -11.69
CA ALA A 80 -25.53 19.23 -11.36
C ALA A 80 -24.97 19.05 -9.95
N VAL A 81 -25.80 18.73 -8.96
CA VAL A 81 -25.38 18.40 -7.59
C VAL A 81 -24.52 17.14 -7.59
N TYR A 82 -24.88 16.11 -8.36
CA TYR A 82 -24.07 14.91 -8.53
C TYR A 82 -22.68 15.26 -9.08
N ALA A 83 -22.62 16.03 -10.17
CA ALA A 83 -21.35 16.46 -10.77
C ALA A 83 -20.50 17.27 -9.77
N GLY A 84 -21.12 18.21 -9.03
CA GLY A 84 -20.45 18.96 -7.97
C GLY A 84 -19.89 18.07 -6.87
N THR A 85 -20.66 17.06 -6.45
CA THR A 85 -20.20 16.10 -5.43
C THR A 85 -19.03 15.27 -5.91
N VAL A 86 -19.03 14.81 -7.17
CA VAL A 86 -17.91 14.06 -7.76
C VAL A 86 -16.64 14.92 -7.83
N LEU A 87 -16.77 16.21 -8.16
CA LEU A 87 -15.64 17.14 -8.16
C LEU A 87 -15.08 17.36 -6.74
N VAL A 88 -15.94 17.55 -5.75
CA VAL A 88 -15.53 17.69 -4.33
C VAL A 88 -14.84 16.42 -3.83
N GLN A 89 -15.42 15.25 -4.11
CA GLN A 89 -14.86 13.96 -3.76
C GLN A 89 -13.46 13.76 -4.40
N GLY A 90 -13.37 13.97 -5.72
CA GLY A 90 -12.12 13.86 -6.46
C GLY A 90 -11.06 14.84 -5.97
N GLY A 91 -11.45 16.09 -5.71
CA GLY A 91 -10.59 17.13 -5.14
C GLY A 91 -10.08 16.75 -3.75
N THR A 92 -10.97 16.27 -2.87
CA THR A 92 -10.58 15.83 -1.52
C THR A 92 -9.63 14.64 -1.57
N LYS A 93 -9.88 13.66 -2.47
CA LYS A 93 -8.98 12.52 -2.70
C LYS A 93 -7.62 12.96 -3.25
N LEU A 94 -7.59 13.94 -4.16
CA LEU A 94 -6.36 14.53 -4.65
C LEU A 94 -5.55 15.16 -3.51
N VAL A 95 -6.20 15.99 -2.68
CA VAL A 95 -5.55 16.63 -1.52
C VAL A 95 -5.01 15.57 -0.55
N LEU A 96 -5.79 14.53 -0.25
CA LEU A 96 -5.35 13.41 0.59
C LEU A 96 -4.10 12.75 0.01
N ASN A 97 -4.09 12.42 -1.28
CA ASN A 97 -2.97 11.73 -1.92
C ASN A 97 -1.69 12.60 -1.96
N VAL A 98 -1.82 13.89 -2.31
CA VAL A 98 -0.69 14.82 -2.30
C VAL A 98 -0.14 15.01 -0.89
N TYR A 99 -1.02 15.19 0.10
CA TYR A 99 -0.61 15.39 1.48
C TYR A 99 0.06 14.14 2.07
N ARG A 100 -0.50 12.94 1.79
CA ARG A 100 0.08 11.65 2.16
C ARG A 100 1.49 11.47 1.58
N SER A 101 1.65 11.76 0.29
CA SER A 101 2.95 11.71 -0.39
C SER A 101 3.94 12.72 0.20
N TRP A 102 3.49 13.92 0.51
CA TRP A 102 4.33 14.94 1.15
C TRP A 102 4.81 14.51 2.54
N VAL A 103 3.95 13.88 3.36
CA VAL A 103 4.33 13.31 4.67
C VAL A 103 5.37 12.21 4.50
N GLY A 104 5.19 11.32 3.50
CA GLY A 104 6.15 10.28 3.15
C GLY A 104 7.51 10.84 2.73
N GLU A 105 7.53 11.80 1.82
CA GLU A 105 8.77 12.45 1.35
C GLU A 105 9.50 13.20 2.47
N ARG A 106 8.75 13.81 3.40
CA ARG A 106 9.34 14.43 4.58
C ARG A 106 10.05 13.38 5.45
N ALA A 107 9.47 12.21 5.65
CA ALA A 107 10.09 11.11 6.38
C ALA A 107 11.30 10.53 5.65
N ILE A 108 11.23 10.36 4.31
CA ILE A 108 12.36 9.95 3.47
C ILE A 108 13.53 10.93 3.65
N ARG A 109 13.25 12.23 3.57
CA ARG A 109 14.27 13.26 3.73
C ARG A 109 14.93 13.21 5.12
N ASP A 110 14.14 12.99 6.18
CA ASP A 110 14.66 12.86 7.54
C ASP A 110 15.56 11.62 7.69
N LEU A 111 15.11 10.48 7.21
CA LEU A 111 15.88 9.23 7.21
C LEU A 111 17.18 9.35 6.39
N ARG A 112 17.10 9.93 5.19
CA ARG A 112 18.30 10.15 4.36
C ARG A 112 19.34 11.03 5.07
N ARG A 113 18.91 12.07 5.79
CA ARG A 113 19.82 12.90 6.59
C ARG A 113 20.48 12.13 7.72
N ARG A 114 19.73 11.29 8.44
CA ARG A 114 20.27 10.45 9.51
C ARG A 114 21.30 9.46 8.96
N VAL A 115 20.99 8.78 7.86
CA VAL A 115 21.91 7.84 7.19
C VAL A 115 23.15 8.57 6.66
N HIS A 116 23.02 9.74 6.04
CA HIS A 116 24.17 10.52 5.51
C HIS A 116 25.14 10.87 6.62
N VAL A 117 24.67 11.39 7.75
CA VAL A 117 25.53 11.73 8.90
C VAL A 117 26.31 10.51 9.40
N LEU A 118 25.74 9.31 9.30
CA LEU A 118 26.37 8.07 9.70
C LEU A 118 27.43 7.62 8.68
N VAL A 119 27.14 7.67 7.38
CA VAL A 119 28.05 7.26 6.29
C VAL A 119 29.27 8.18 6.20
N ASP A 120 29.10 9.50 6.22
CA ASP A 120 30.22 10.47 6.14
C ASP A 120 31.25 10.27 7.25
N SER A 121 30.82 9.84 8.39
CA SER A 121 31.69 9.61 9.54
C SER A 121 32.41 8.25 9.50
N THR A 122 31.95 7.30 8.67
CA THR A 122 32.56 5.97 8.49
C THR A 122 33.63 6.01 7.41
N SER A 123 33.42 6.76 6.34
CA SER A 123 34.40 6.93 5.24
C SER A 123 35.77 7.47 5.66
N ALA A 124 35.85 8.06 6.85
CA ALA A 124 37.13 8.55 7.41
C ALA A 124 37.98 7.44 8.06
N ALA A 125 37.46 6.24 8.25
CA ALA A 125 38.09 5.20 9.08
C ALA A 125 38.49 3.89 8.35
N SER A 126 38.03 3.61 7.13
CA SER A 126 38.22 2.31 6.48
C SER A 126 38.70 2.35 5.03
N SER A 127 39.40 1.29 4.63
CA SER A 127 40.14 1.17 3.37
C SER A 127 39.44 0.32 2.28
N THR A 128 38.18 -0.03 2.40
CA THR A 128 37.41 -0.88 1.47
C THR A 128 36.20 -0.17 0.87
N LEU A 129 36.45 0.81 0.01
CA LEU A 129 35.46 1.70 -0.61
C LEU A 129 34.35 1.00 -1.41
N GLU A 130 34.55 -0.19 -1.98
CA GLU A 130 33.58 -0.86 -2.83
C GLU A 130 32.48 -1.56 -2.03
N ALA A 131 32.80 -2.27 -0.96
CA ALA A 131 31.82 -2.97 -0.12
C ALA A 131 30.91 -1.98 0.63
N GLU A 132 31.49 -0.86 1.09
CA GLU A 132 30.76 0.22 1.76
C GLU A 132 29.82 0.96 0.81
N GLY A 133 30.21 1.18 -0.44
CA GLY A 133 29.37 1.82 -1.47
C GLY A 133 28.10 0.98 -1.78
N VAL A 134 28.25 -0.33 -1.87
CA VAL A 134 27.11 -1.25 -2.08
C VAL A 134 26.16 -1.25 -0.87
N GLN A 135 26.72 -1.28 0.34
CA GLN A 135 25.92 -1.26 1.57
C GLN A 135 25.18 0.07 1.75
N ALA A 136 25.83 1.19 1.47
CA ALA A 136 25.21 2.52 1.48
C ALA A 136 24.08 2.64 0.44
N SER A 137 24.26 2.10 -0.76
CA SER A 137 23.22 2.13 -1.81
C SER A 137 21.99 1.30 -1.43
N MET A 138 22.16 0.16 -0.78
CA MET A 138 21.07 -0.67 -0.26
C MET A 138 20.29 0.06 0.84
N ILE A 139 20.99 0.72 1.77
CA ILE A 139 20.36 1.51 2.84
C ILE A 139 19.54 2.66 2.24
N VAL A 140 20.04 3.35 1.22
CA VAL A 140 19.31 4.44 0.55
C VAL A 140 18.03 3.94 -0.11
N ALA A 141 18.02 2.77 -0.73
CA ALA A 141 16.83 2.17 -1.33
C ALA A 141 15.79 1.74 -0.27
N GLU A 142 16.23 1.28 0.89
CA GLU A 142 15.36 0.88 1.99
C GLU A 142 14.70 2.09 2.68
N VAL A 143 15.41 3.20 2.80
CA VAL A 143 14.90 4.48 3.31
C VAL A 143 13.66 4.94 2.54
N GLU A 144 13.66 4.82 1.20
CA GLU A 144 12.53 5.20 0.36
C GLU A 144 11.28 4.37 0.68
N SER A 145 11.45 3.05 0.83
CA SER A 145 10.35 2.14 1.19
C SER A 145 9.76 2.44 2.57
N VAL A 146 10.62 2.69 3.57
CA VAL A 146 10.20 3.00 4.95
C VAL A 146 9.53 4.36 5.04
N GLY A 147 10.13 5.38 4.42
CA GLY A 147 9.58 6.74 4.47
C GLY A 147 8.25 6.86 3.72
N GLY A 148 8.12 6.21 2.55
CA GLY A 148 6.84 6.13 1.82
C GLY A 148 5.74 5.49 2.66
N PHE A 149 6.07 4.46 3.45
CA PHE A 149 5.13 3.82 4.37
C PHE A 149 4.62 4.78 5.45
N VAL A 150 5.42 5.74 5.93
CA VAL A 150 5.00 6.70 6.97
C VAL A 150 3.73 7.46 6.56
N GLY A 151 3.65 7.91 5.30
CA GLY A 151 2.47 8.58 4.78
C GLY A 151 1.25 7.67 4.63
N ALA A 152 1.47 6.39 4.29
CA ALA A 152 0.40 5.42 4.02
C ALA A 152 -0.05 4.63 5.25
N SER A 153 0.75 4.60 6.32
CA SER A 153 0.63 3.69 7.46
C SER A 153 -0.74 3.67 8.14
N VAL A 154 -1.38 4.82 8.29
CA VAL A 154 -2.71 4.96 8.90
C VAL A 154 -3.77 5.28 7.85
N SER A 155 -3.43 6.13 6.88
CA SER A 155 -4.39 6.62 5.88
C SER A 155 -4.87 5.53 4.93
N GLU A 156 -4.00 4.60 4.50
CA GLU A 156 -4.38 3.56 3.54
C GLU A 156 -5.37 2.54 4.12
N PRO A 157 -5.10 1.87 5.26
CA PRO A 157 -6.04 0.90 5.80
C PRO A 157 -7.35 1.57 6.27
N LEU A 158 -7.29 2.81 6.75
CA LEU A 158 -8.47 3.56 7.12
C LEU A 158 -9.31 3.95 5.90
N LEU A 159 -8.68 4.33 4.79
CA LEU A 159 -9.37 4.66 3.54
C LEU A 159 -10.09 3.44 2.97
N GLN A 160 -9.35 2.37 2.74
CA GLN A 160 -9.87 1.17 2.09
C GLN A 160 -10.88 0.45 2.99
N GLY A 161 -10.58 0.31 4.28
CA GLY A 161 -11.51 -0.22 5.27
C GLY A 161 -12.75 0.66 5.45
N GLY A 162 -12.57 1.98 5.46
CA GLY A 162 -13.65 2.96 5.56
C GLY A 162 -14.60 2.88 4.36
N ILE A 163 -14.07 2.79 3.13
CA ILE A 163 -14.89 2.61 1.91
C ILE A 163 -15.67 1.29 2.00
N LEU A 164 -15.01 0.17 2.35
CA LEU A 164 -15.69 -1.13 2.47
C LEU A 164 -16.84 -1.07 3.46
N VAL A 165 -16.60 -0.57 4.66
CA VAL A 165 -17.61 -0.49 5.72
C VAL A 165 -18.74 0.48 5.35
N SER A 166 -18.41 1.65 4.84
CA SER A 166 -19.43 2.68 4.52
C SER A 166 -20.30 2.29 3.34
N VAL A 167 -19.72 1.73 2.27
CA VAL A 167 -20.50 1.25 1.12
C VAL A 167 -21.34 0.03 1.48
N LEU A 168 -20.79 -0.93 2.25
CA LEU A 168 -21.56 -2.08 2.71
C LEU A 168 -22.73 -1.65 3.63
N ALA A 169 -22.50 -0.72 4.56
CA ALA A 169 -23.55 -0.18 5.41
C ALA A 169 -24.66 0.52 4.58
N TYR A 170 -24.27 1.29 3.55
CA TYR A 170 -25.21 1.89 2.62
C TYR A 170 -26.01 0.82 1.86
N MET A 171 -25.35 -0.23 1.35
CA MET A 171 -26.02 -1.34 0.64
C MET A 171 -27.04 -2.06 1.54
N ILE A 172 -26.69 -2.32 2.81
CA ILE A 172 -27.62 -2.90 3.80
C ILE A 172 -28.81 -1.97 4.06
N HIS A 173 -28.57 -0.65 4.10
CA HIS A 173 -29.64 0.34 4.27
C HIS A 173 -30.59 0.39 3.08
N VAL A 174 -30.11 0.21 1.86
CA VAL A 174 -30.93 0.20 0.64
C VAL A 174 -31.82 -1.05 0.59
N ASP A 175 -31.25 -2.23 0.72
CA ASP A 175 -31.99 -3.50 0.82
C ASP A 175 -31.09 -4.60 1.41
N PHE A 176 -31.54 -5.20 2.51
CA PHE A 176 -30.78 -6.25 3.21
C PHE A 176 -30.68 -7.54 2.38
N GLY A 177 -31.72 -7.92 1.64
CA GLY A 177 -31.72 -9.15 0.84
C GLY A 177 -30.69 -9.10 -0.30
N MET A 178 -30.65 -7.95 -1.00
CA MET A 178 -29.62 -7.71 -2.03
C MET A 178 -28.22 -7.69 -1.43
N ALA A 179 -28.05 -7.02 -0.26
CA ALA A 179 -26.77 -6.96 0.42
C ALA A 179 -26.28 -8.33 0.86
N ALA A 180 -27.16 -9.17 1.42
CA ALA A 180 -26.83 -10.55 1.81
C ALA A 180 -26.41 -11.40 0.59
N THR A 181 -27.11 -11.25 -0.54
CA THR A 181 -26.78 -11.95 -1.79
C THR A 181 -25.43 -11.51 -2.34
N ALA A 182 -25.17 -10.20 -2.41
CA ALA A 182 -23.87 -9.68 -2.87
C ALA A 182 -22.73 -10.13 -1.94
N PHE A 183 -22.97 -10.09 -0.63
CA PHE A 183 -21.99 -10.54 0.34
C PHE A 183 -21.69 -12.04 0.23
N ALA A 184 -22.70 -12.88 -0.04
CA ALA A 184 -22.49 -14.31 -0.26
C ALA A 184 -21.52 -14.60 -1.41
N PHE A 185 -21.58 -13.84 -2.51
CA PHE A 185 -20.64 -13.94 -3.62
C PHE A 185 -19.32 -13.21 -3.37
N PHE A 186 -19.26 -12.27 -2.42
CA PHE A 186 -18.04 -11.59 -2.02
C PHE A 186 -17.19 -12.43 -1.05
N VAL A 187 -17.80 -13.18 -0.15
CA VAL A 187 -17.11 -14.00 0.88
C VAL A 187 -16.01 -14.91 0.30
N PRO A 188 -16.19 -15.61 -0.82
CA PRO A 188 -15.10 -16.40 -1.41
C PRO A 188 -13.85 -15.58 -1.72
N GLN A 189 -13.98 -14.28 -2.08
CA GLN A 189 -12.85 -13.40 -2.36
C GLN A 189 -11.99 -13.17 -1.10
N LEU A 190 -12.62 -13.10 0.08
CA LEU A 190 -11.91 -12.93 1.35
C LEU A 190 -10.92 -14.07 1.61
N VAL A 191 -11.15 -15.23 1.02
CA VAL A 191 -10.32 -16.43 1.20
C VAL A 191 -9.34 -16.60 0.04
N PHE A 192 -9.82 -16.63 -1.21
CA PHE A 192 -8.93 -16.98 -2.32
C PHE A 192 -7.93 -15.86 -2.66
N VAL A 193 -8.29 -14.56 -2.49
CA VAL A 193 -7.37 -13.46 -2.82
C VAL A 193 -6.12 -13.50 -1.95
N PRO A 194 -6.17 -13.55 -0.61
CA PRO A 194 -4.98 -13.65 0.22
C PRO A 194 -4.17 -14.93 -0.04
N LEU A 195 -4.82 -16.06 -0.30
CA LEU A 195 -4.13 -17.33 -0.59
C LEU A 195 -3.34 -17.24 -1.90
N MET A 196 -3.96 -16.72 -2.97
CA MET A 196 -3.31 -16.56 -4.26
C MET A 196 -2.20 -15.50 -4.22
N GLN A 197 -2.41 -14.38 -3.51
CA GLN A 197 -1.37 -13.38 -3.26
C GLN A 197 -0.19 -13.99 -2.50
N GLY A 198 -0.44 -14.78 -1.46
CA GLY A 198 0.60 -15.49 -0.72
C GLY A 198 1.42 -16.42 -1.61
N ALA A 199 0.76 -17.16 -2.51
CA ALA A 199 1.41 -18.05 -3.47
C ALA A 199 2.26 -17.27 -4.51
N MET A 200 1.75 -16.13 -5.01
CA MET A 200 2.49 -15.25 -5.91
C MET A 200 3.73 -14.66 -5.22
N ASN A 201 3.59 -14.21 -3.97
CA ASN A 201 4.69 -13.62 -3.21
C ASN A 201 5.82 -14.63 -2.97
N ARG A 202 5.50 -15.90 -2.67
CA ARG A 202 6.53 -16.97 -2.53
C ARG A 202 7.32 -17.16 -3.82
N ARG A 203 6.63 -17.23 -4.98
CA ARG A 203 7.29 -17.37 -6.28
C ARG A 203 8.12 -16.13 -6.66
N THR A 204 7.61 -14.94 -6.34
CA THR A 204 8.35 -13.69 -6.57
C THR A 204 9.64 -13.64 -5.76
N ARG A 205 9.63 -14.08 -4.50
CA ARG A 205 10.84 -14.15 -3.67
C ARG A 205 11.87 -15.14 -4.26
N ALA A 206 11.43 -16.34 -4.65
CA ALA A 206 12.29 -17.33 -5.29
C ALA A 206 12.90 -16.77 -6.59
N ARG A 207 12.09 -16.12 -7.43
CA ARG A 207 12.55 -15.46 -8.66
C ARG A 207 13.65 -14.41 -8.37
N VAL A 208 13.44 -13.55 -7.38
CA VAL A 208 14.41 -12.50 -7.02
C VAL A 208 15.73 -13.11 -6.58
N GLN A 209 15.71 -14.19 -5.80
CA GLN A 209 16.92 -14.90 -5.37
C GLN A 209 17.71 -15.47 -6.57
N ILE A 210 17.02 -16.11 -7.53
CA ILE A 210 17.68 -16.65 -8.72
C ILE A 210 18.24 -15.55 -9.61
N ILE A 211 17.49 -14.46 -9.84
CA ILE A 211 18.01 -13.31 -10.60
C ILE A 211 19.24 -12.70 -9.94
N ARG A 212 19.26 -12.62 -8.60
CA ARG A 212 20.45 -12.15 -7.87
C ARG A 212 21.65 -13.08 -8.08
N GLN A 213 21.44 -14.41 -8.06
CA GLN A 213 22.51 -15.38 -8.36
C GLN A 213 23.00 -15.24 -9.80
N LEU A 214 22.11 -15.08 -10.79
CA LEU A 214 22.47 -14.80 -12.18
C LEU A 214 23.28 -13.51 -12.32
N SER A 215 22.89 -12.44 -11.60
CA SER A 215 23.63 -11.18 -11.64
C SER A 215 25.07 -11.33 -11.12
N ILE A 216 25.26 -12.12 -10.06
CA ILE A 216 26.60 -12.42 -9.52
C ILE A 216 27.40 -13.24 -10.54
N SER A 217 26.78 -14.28 -11.15
CA SER A 217 27.45 -15.10 -12.15
C SER A 217 27.90 -14.29 -13.37
N VAL A 218 27.12 -13.33 -13.83
CA VAL A 218 27.50 -12.45 -14.95
C VAL A 218 28.69 -11.56 -14.60
N VAL A 219 28.74 -11.01 -13.37
CA VAL A 219 29.84 -10.14 -12.93
C VAL A 219 31.17 -10.93 -12.77
N GLU A 220 31.10 -12.16 -12.25
CA GLU A 220 32.29 -13.03 -12.07
C GLU A 220 32.72 -13.74 -13.36
N GLY A 221 31.95 -13.65 -14.45
CA GLY A 221 31.93 -14.53 -15.61
C GLY A 221 32.98 -14.34 -16.65
N VAL A 222 34.10 -13.66 -16.38
CA VAL A 222 35.16 -13.46 -17.43
C VAL A 222 36.00 -14.72 -17.70
N THR A 223 35.88 -15.82 -16.93
CA THR A 223 36.79 -16.99 -17.04
C THR A 223 36.13 -18.37 -16.91
N ALA A 224 34.84 -18.55 -17.10
CA ALA A 224 34.15 -19.82 -16.82
C ALA A 224 33.61 -20.52 -18.09
N GLY A 225 33.94 -21.85 -18.25
CA GLY A 225 33.59 -22.67 -19.42
C GLY A 225 32.20 -23.31 -19.37
N ASP A 226 31.93 -24.22 -20.35
CA ASP A 226 30.61 -24.86 -20.71
C ASP A 226 29.71 -25.33 -19.55
N ALA A 227 30.27 -25.70 -18.40
CA ALA A 227 29.48 -26.19 -17.27
C ALA A 227 28.72 -25.06 -16.58
N ARG A 228 29.21 -23.84 -16.60
CA ARG A 228 28.57 -22.64 -16.01
C ARG A 228 27.46 -22.13 -16.92
N ASP A 229 27.70 -22.13 -18.24
CA ASP A 229 26.70 -21.71 -19.22
C ASP A 229 25.41 -22.57 -19.10
N ARG A 230 25.58 -23.90 -18.89
CA ARG A 230 24.45 -24.80 -18.63
C ARG A 230 23.72 -24.46 -17.31
N ALA A 231 24.46 -24.17 -16.24
CA ALA A 231 23.84 -23.81 -14.96
C ALA A 231 23.10 -22.48 -15.02
N ASP A 232 23.58 -21.53 -15.81
CA ASP A 232 22.90 -20.25 -16.02
C ASP A 232 21.67 -20.41 -16.94
N ASP A 233 21.71 -21.27 -17.96
CA ASP A 233 20.54 -21.65 -18.77
C ASP A 233 19.45 -22.30 -17.93
N GLU A 234 19.79 -23.22 -17.03
CA GLU A 234 18.84 -23.84 -16.09
C GLU A 234 18.20 -22.79 -15.16
N ARG A 235 18.98 -21.84 -14.66
CA ARG A 235 18.47 -20.72 -13.84
C ARG A 235 17.53 -19.82 -14.63
N ILE A 236 17.88 -19.48 -15.87
CA ILE A 236 17.04 -18.68 -16.78
C ILE A 236 15.72 -19.41 -17.04
N GLN A 237 15.76 -20.72 -17.34
CA GLN A 237 14.58 -21.54 -17.52
C GLN A 237 13.71 -21.57 -16.24
N HIS A 238 14.33 -21.69 -15.08
CA HIS A 238 13.62 -21.69 -13.81
C HIS A 238 12.95 -20.32 -13.51
N VAL A 239 13.61 -19.22 -13.85
CA VAL A 239 13.01 -17.87 -13.78
C VAL A 239 11.78 -17.77 -14.70
N PHE A 240 11.85 -18.32 -15.91
CA PHE A 240 10.71 -18.38 -16.84
C PHE A 240 9.54 -19.15 -16.23
N GLU A 241 9.80 -20.34 -15.66
CA GLU A 241 8.74 -21.17 -15.02
C GLU A 241 8.09 -20.47 -13.83
N LEU A 242 8.88 -19.78 -12.99
CA LEU A 242 8.39 -18.97 -11.89
C LEU A 242 7.53 -17.81 -12.38
N ASN A 243 7.95 -17.10 -13.43
CA ASN A 243 7.19 -16.04 -14.05
C ASN A 243 5.85 -16.55 -14.61
N MET A 244 5.88 -17.65 -15.37
CA MET A 244 4.66 -18.26 -15.89
C MET A 244 3.72 -18.72 -14.77
N GLY A 245 4.28 -19.25 -13.68
CA GLY A 245 3.52 -19.58 -12.48
C GLY A 245 2.89 -18.38 -11.78
N ILE A 246 3.60 -17.22 -11.75
CA ILE A 246 3.08 -15.95 -11.24
C ILE A 246 1.96 -15.44 -12.14
N TYR A 247 2.15 -15.44 -13.46
CA TYR A 247 1.14 -14.98 -14.42
C TYR A 247 -0.13 -15.82 -14.38
N ARG A 248 -0.01 -17.15 -14.31
CA ARG A 248 -1.17 -18.06 -14.16
C ARG A 248 -1.97 -17.70 -12.90
N LEU A 249 -1.32 -17.54 -11.76
CA LEU A 249 -1.99 -17.13 -10.51
C LEU A 249 -2.64 -15.76 -10.63
N LYS A 250 -1.91 -14.77 -11.16
CA LYS A 250 -2.42 -13.39 -11.33
C LYS A 250 -3.68 -13.36 -12.20
N PHE A 251 -3.62 -14.00 -13.37
CA PHE A 251 -4.76 -13.98 -14.30
C PHE A 251 -5.92 -14.83 -13.81
N SER A 252 -5.66 -15.96 -13.13
CA SER A 252 -6.72 -16.75 -12.48
C SER A 252 -7.39 -15.97 -11.35
N MET A 253 -6.62 -15.25 -10.55
CA MET A 253 -7.16 -14.38 -9.49
C MET A 253 -8.04 -13.28 -10.08
N ASN A 254 -7.58 -12.58 -11.12
CA ASN A 254 -8.36 -11.54 -11.79
C ASN A 254 -9.63 -12.10 -12.40
N PHE A 255 -9.57 -13.29 -13.04
CA PHE A 255 -10.75 -13.97 -13.57
C PHE A 255 -11.77 -14.27 -12.46
N LEU A 256 -11.32 -14.85 -11.34
CA LEU A 256 -12.20 -15.19 -10.22
C LEU A 256 -12.81 -13.94 -9.56
N MET A 257 -12.03 -12.85 -9.42
CA MET A 257 -12.53 -11.57 -8.90
C MET A 257 -13.61 -11.00 -9.81
N ASN A 258 -13.34 -10.94 -11.13
CA ASN A 258 -14.31 -10.45 -12.11
C ASN A 258 -15.57 -11.34 -12.14
N LEU A 259 -15.41 -12.66 -12.13
CA LEU A 259 -16.54 -13.60 -12.08
C LEU A 259 -17.40 -13.37 -10.84
N SER A 260 -16.77 -13.22 -9.66
CA SER A 260 -17.46 -12.93 -8.41
C SER A 260 -18.24 -11.62 -8.48
N THR A 261 -17.64 -10.56 -9.06
CA THR A 261 -18.32 -9.27 -9.26
C THR A 261 -19.51 -9.41 -10.20
N GLN A 262 -19.39 -10.17 -11.30
CA GLN A 262 -20.52 -10.41 -12.20
C GLN A 262 -21.63 -11.23 -11.54
N LEU A 263 -21.29 -12.21 -10.71
CA LEU A 263 -22.28 -12.98 -9.94
C LEU A 263 -23.01 -12.11 -8.91
N GLN A 264 -22.31 -11.17 -8.27
CA GLN A 264 -22.93 -10.18 -7.38
C GLN A 264 -23.92 -9.30 -8.15
N ILE A 265 -23.56 -8.82 -9.35
CA ILE A 265 -24.45 -8.01 -10.19
C ILE A 265 -25.68 -8.82 -10.63
N ILE A 266 -25.48 -10.08 -11.07
CA ILE A 266 -26.59 -10.97 -11.44
C ILE A 266 -27.51 -11.20 -10.24
N GLY A 267 -26.95 -11.49 -9.07
CA GLY A 267 -27.71 -11.63 -7.83
C GLY A 267 -28.51 -10.37 -7.47
N ALA A 268 -27.87 -9.20 -7.58
CA ALA A 268 -28.53 -7.91 -7.36
C ALA A 268 -29.66 -7.65 -8.34
N LEU A 269 -29.49 -8.00 -9.62
CA LEU A 269 -30.56 -7.88 -10.63
C LEU A 269 -31.71 -8.82 -10.36
N LEU A 270 -31.46 -10.07 -9.96
CA LEU A 270 -32.52 -11.06 -9.68
C LEU A 270 -33.29 -10.68 -8.41
N VAL A 271 -32.58 -10.46 -7.29
CA VAL A 271 -33.20 -10.17 -5.99
C VAL A 271 -33.82 -8.76 -6.00
N GLY A 272 -33.07 -7.77 -6.54
CA GLY A 272 -33.54 -6.40 -6.67
C GLY A 272 -34.68 -6.26 -7.66
N GLY A 273 -34.62 -6.97 -8.81
CA GLY A 273 -35.73 -7.02 -9.78
C GLY A 273 -37.01 -7.62 -9.17
N LEU A 274 -36.87 -8.69 -8.38
CA LEU A 274 -38.01 -9.24 -7.64
C LEU A 274 -38.57 -8.26 -6.59
N ALA A 275 -37.68 -7.54 -5.89
CA ALA A 275 -38.10 -6.52 -4.91
C ALA A 275 -38.81 -5.34 -5.58
N VAL A 276 -38.37 -4.92 -6.77
CA VAL A 276 -39.04 -3.91 -7.59
C VAL A 276 -40.38 -4.43 -8.09
N TYR A 277 -40.44 -5.66 -8.59
CA TYR A 277 -41.69 -6.28 -9.04
C TYR A 277 -42.76 -6.37 -7.91
N GLN A 278 -42.30 -6.50 -6.67
CA GLN A 278 -43.15 -6.55 -5.47
C GLN A 278 -43.39 -5.16 -4.85
N ASP A 279 -43.07 -4.08 -5.52
CA ASP A 279 -43.16 -2.68 -5.04
C ASP A 279 -42.45 -2.41 -3.70
N ARG A 280 -41.48 -3.25 -3.31
CA ARG A 280 -40.68 -3.09 -2.07
C ARG A 280 -39.47 -2.19 -2.25
N LEU A 281 -38.96 -2.06 -3.48
CA LEU A 281 -37.80 -1.28 -3.82
C LEU A 281 -38.04 -0.48 -5.10
N GLU A 282 -37.47 0.73 -5.17
CA GLU A 282 -37.43 1.52 -6.40
C GLU A 282 -36.27 1.13 -7.31
N ILE A 283 -36.43 1.30 -8.63
CA ILE A 283 -35.42 0.96 -9.64
C ILE A 283 -34.07 1.62 -9.36
N GLY A 284 -34.07 2.88 -8.91
CA GLY A 284 -32.84 3.59 -8.53
C GLY A 284 -32.07 2.92 -7.39
N GLY A 285 -32.77 2.17 -6.52
CA GLY A 285 -32.13 1.35 -5.49
C GLY A 285 -31.26 0.24 -6.09
N VAL A 286 -31.77 -0.47 -7.12
CA VAL A 286 -31.00 -1.50 -7.84
C VAL A 286 -29.77 -0.92 -8.53
N VAL A 287 -29.95 0.24 -9.18
CA VAL A 287 -28.84 0.92 -9.89
C VAL A 287 -27.74 1.38 -8.91
N ALA A 288 -28.14 2.00 -7.80
CA ALA A 288 -27.19 2.43 -6.76
C ALA A 288 -26.47 1.22 -6.14
N PHE A 289 -27.19 0.11 -5.96
CA PHE A 289 -26.62 -1.13 -5.44
C PHE A 289 -25.55 -1.73 -6.37
N ILE A 290 -25.82 -1.81 -7.69
CA ILE A 290 -24.86 -2.27 -8.68
C ILE A 290 -23.63 -1.36 -8.70
N SER A 291 -23.82 -0.04 -8.62
CA SER A 291 -22.73 0.93 -8.52
C SER A 291 -21.90 0.74 -7.23
N GLY A 292 -22.55 0.38 -6.12
CA GLY A 292 -21.92 0.05 -4.84
C GLY A 292 -21.03 -1.19 -4.92
N ILE A 293 -21.48 -2.26 -5.62
CA ILE A 293 -20.67 -3.46 -5.87
C ILE A 293 -19.34 -3.10 -6.53
N GLY A 294 -19.36 -2.23 -7.56
CA GLY A 294 -18.15 -1.78 -8.24
C GLY A 294 -17.16 -1.04 -7.34
N ARG A 295 -17.64 -0.43 -6.24
CA ARG A 295 -16.79 0.31 -5.29
C ARG A 295 -16.19 -0.53 -4.16
N ILE A 296 -16.53 -1.80 -4.03
CA ILE A 296 -16.00 -2.70 -2.98
C ILE A 296 -14.78 -3.49 -3.46
N THR A 297 -14.72 -3.81 -4.75
CA THR A 297 -13.72 -4.75 -5.30
C THR A 297 -12.29 -4.24 -5.16
N ASP A 298 -12.01 -2.99 -5.56
CA ASP A 298 -10.67 -2.40 -5.51
C ASP A 298 -10.18 -2.18 -4.07
N PRO A 299 -10.97 -1.58 -3.15
CA PRO A 299 -10.57 -1.40 -1.75
C PRO A 299 -10.17 -2.69 -1.04
N TRP A 300 -10.82 -3.82 -1.35
CA TRP A 300 -10.42 -5.11 -0.79
C TRP A 300 -9.02 -5.54 -1.25
N GLY A 301 -8.76 -5.44 -2.55
CA GLY A 301 -7.44 -5.73 -3.12
C GLY A 301 -6.33 -4.87 -2.54
N ASP A 302 -6.59 -3.56 -2.39
CA ASP A 302 -5.66 -2.59 -1.83
C ASP A 302 -5.39 -2.86 -0.35
N LEU A 303 -6.40 -3.26 0.42
CA LEU A 303 -6.24 -3.64 1.82
C LEU A 303 -5.34 -4.88 1.99
N VAL A 304 -5.52 -5.90 1.14
CA VAL A 304 -4.66 -7.10 1.13
C VAL A 304 -3.23 -6.74 0.75
N ASN A 305 -3.04 -5.86 -0.24
CA ASN A 305 -1.72 -5.34 -0.62
C ASN A 305 -1.07 -4.56 0.53
N TYR A 306 -1.83 -3.69 1.21
CA TYR A 306 -1.35 -2.93 2.35
C TYR A 306 -0.77 -3.85 3.46
N PHE A 307 -1.50 -4.90 3.88
CA PHE A 307 -0.99 -5.82 4.91
C PHE A 307 0.28 -6.55 4.48
N ARG A 308 0.41 -6.88 3.19
CA ARG A 308 1.66 -7.42 2.67
C ARG A 308 2.81 -6.42 2.77
N ASP A 309 2.55 -5.17 2.38
CA ASP A 309 3.55 -4.12 2.34
C ASP A 309 3.99 -3.69 3.75
N VAL A 310 3.09 -3.72 4.74
CA VAL A 310 3.44 -3.58 6.17
C VAL A 310 4.50 -4.59 6.60
N ASN A 311 4.28 -5.89 6.29
CA ASN A 311 5.20 -6.94 6.68
C ASN A 311 6.59 -6.75 6.02
N LEU A 312 6.60 -6.42 4.72
CA LEU A 312 7.86 -6.19 4.00
C LEU A 312 8.61 -4.96 4.52
N THR A 313 7.88 -3.86 4.74
CA THR A 313 8.46 -2.62 5.23
C THR A 313 8.95 -2.75 6.67
N SER A 314 8.26 -3.53 7.51
CA SER A 314 8.71 -3.81 8.88
C SER A 314 10.06 -4.55 8.91
N VAL A 315 10.27 -5.50 7.99
CA VAL A 315 11.57 -6.18 7.86
C VAL A 315 12.66 -5.21 7.42
N LYS A 316 12.39 -4.38 6.40
CA LYS A 316 13.34 -3.37 5.92
C LYS A 316 13.66 -2.32 7.00
N PHE A 317 12.63 -1.92 7.75
CA PHE A 317 12.82 -1.01 8.88
C PHE A 317 13.72 -1.61 9.97
N GLY A 318 13.57 -2.91 10.27
CA GLY A 318 14.46 -3.63 11.18
C GLY A 318 15.90 -3.58 10.71
N LEU A 319 16.18 -3.90 9.45
CA LEU A 319 17.50 -3.85 8.87
C LEU A 319 18.12 -2.44 8.91
N LEU A 320 17.32 -1.43 8.54
CA LEU A 320 17.74 -0.02 8.59
C LEU A 320 18.06 0.42 10.03
N ARG A 321 17.19 0.09 10.97
CA ARG A 321 17.37 0.41 12.40
C ARG A 321 18.65 -0.24 12.95
N ASP A 322 18.86 -1.52 12.67
CA ASP A 322 19.98 -2.27 13.21
C ASP A 322 21.30 -1.70 12.65
N ALA A 323 21.35 -1.38 11.35
CA ALA A 323 22.49 -0.72 10.73
C ALA A 323 22.78 0.66 11.34
N VAL A 324 21.75 1.48 11.58
CA VAL A 324 21.87 2.83 12.16
C VAL A 324 22.29 2.76 13.63
N ASN A 325 21.64 1.90 14.43
CA ASN A 325 21.89 1.82 15.87
C ASN A 325 23.24 1.17 16.18
N GLN A 326 23.66 0.14 15.42
CA GLN A 326 24.97 -0.50 15.58
C GLN A 326 26.11 0.49 15.30
N GLN A 327 26.00 1.30 14.27
CA GLN A 327 26.99 2.35 14.00
C GLN A 327 26.99 3.48 15.06
N ALA A 328 25.85 3.72 15.72
CA ALA A 328 25.76 4.67 16.81
C ALA A 328 26.39 4.14 18.11
N GLU A 329 26.29 2.83 18.38
CA GLU A 329 26.91 2.15 19.54
C GLU A 329 28.42 2.01 19.40
N ASP A 330 28.93 1.63 18.23
CA ASP A 330 30.38 1.52 17.95
C ASP A 330 31.15 2.85 18.15
N ARG A 331 30.41 3.97 18.22
CA ARG A 331 30.94 5.32 18.49
C ARG A 331 30.84 5.80 19.91
N ALA A 332 30.06 5.12 20.75
CA ALA A 332 30.03 5.48 22.15
C ALA A 332 31.40 5.14 22.76
N PRO A 333 32.19 6.14 23.24
CA PRO A 333 33.47 5.83 23.88
C PRO A 333 33.20 4.91 25.07
N ASP A 334 34.06 3.85 25.20
CA ASP A 334 34.10 2.95 26.35
C ASP A 334 33.90 3.76 27.64
N ARG A 335 32.74 3.53 28.27
CA ARG A 335 32.46 4.06 29.63
C ARG A 335 33.15 3.13 30.59
N THR A 336 34.48 3.25 30.69
CA THR A 336 35.27 2.71 31.82
C THR A 336 36.09 3.83 32.42
#